data_d9fad149268ae2748eb23816205003c1
#
_entry.id   d9fad149268ae2748eb23816205003c1
#
_cell.length_a   1.000
_cell.length_b   1.000
_cell.length_c   1.000
_cell.angle_alpha   90.00
_cell.angle_beta   90.00
_cell.angle_gamma   90.00
#
_symmetry.space_group_name_H-M   'P 1'
#
loop_
_entity.id
_entity.type
_entity.pdbx_description
1 polymer ?
#
loop_
_entity_poly.entity_id
_entity_poly.type
_entity_poly.pdbx_seq_one_letter_code
_entity_poly.pdbx_strand_id
1 'polypeptide(L)'
;MRKDIIDKLMELTQEEKEILEGKHSIDQSIYTDDKQFIIDSKKILADGQLINIRKHTRFIEFPAHKHNYIEFNYVYKGKLTEVIHNKKIELQEGEIIFLNKDITHEIEKSSEDDIIINFIIRPEFFDFILNLSESDNIIFNFLLKSLYLNKNSKGEYLYFKVSNENNIQEILEKIIIEIYEPTMMSSTTIKLLIIYLCFQLLLAGKLNASGRNN
;
A
#
# COMPACT_ATOMS: atom_id res chain seq x y z
N MET A 1 13.97 3.09 -14.04
CA MET A 1 14.52 2.07 -13.10
C MET A 1 15.55 1.19 -13.82
N ARG A 2 16.54 0.65 -13.11
CA ARG A 2 17.57 -0.27 -13.66
C ARG A 2 16.93 -1.62 -14.02
N LYS A 3 17.45 -2.25 -15.10
CA LYS A 3 16.91 -3.50 -15.64
C LYS A 3 16.94 -4.65 -14.62
N ASP A 4 18.01 -4.76 -13.86
CA ASP A 4 18.19 -5.82 -12.85
C ASP A 4 17.18 -5.75 -11.69
N ILE A 5 16.74 -4.55 -11.32
CA ILE A 5 15.65 -4.37 -10.34
C ILE A 5 14.30 -4.78 -10.95
N ILE A 6 14.08 -4.43 -12.22
CA ILE A 6 12.87 -4.86 -12.94
C ILE A 6 12.80 -6.38 -13.00
N ASP A 7 13.91 -7.04 -13.36
CA ASP A 7 13.98 -8.50 -13.43
C ASP A 7 13.62 -9.13 -12.06
N LYS A 8 14.16 -8.60 -10.95
CA LYS A 8 13.79 -9.03 -9.58
C LYS A 8 12.31 -8.81 -9.26
N LEU A 9 11.72 -7.70 -9.69
CA LEU A 9 10.28 -7.45 -9.50
C LEU A 9 9.40 -8.43 -10.28
N MET A 10 9.86 -8.89 -11.45
CA MET A 10 9.14 -9.85 -12.27
C MET A 10 9.23 -11.29 -11.73
N GLU A 11 10.25 -11.62 -10.93
CA GLU A 11 10.41 -12.95 -10.35
C GLU A 11 9.14 -13.41 -9.60
N LEU A 12 8.82 -14.69 -9.75
CA LEU A 12 7.72 -15.31 -9.02
C LEU A 12 8.08 -15.48 -7.54
N THR A 13 7.20 -15.04 -6.66
CA THR A 13 7.29 -15.38 -5.23
C THR A 13 6.97 -16.86 -5.01
N GLN A 14 7.28 -17.40 -3.83
CA GLN A 14 6.94 -18.77 -3.50
C GLN A 14 5.41 -18.98 -3.52
N GLU A 15 4.64 -18.03 -3.00
CA GLU A 15 3.18 -18.07 -3.01
C GLU A 15 2.61 -18.05 -4.43
N GLU A 16 3.17 -17.23 -5.33
CA GLU A 16 2.78 -17.20 -6.74
C GLU A 16 3.04 -18.53 -7.46
N LYS A 17 4.16 -19.20 -7.16
CA LYS A 17 4.45 -20.54 -7.70
C LYS A 17 3.42 -21.57 -7.23
N GLU A 18 3.10 -21.59 -5.96
CA GLU A 18 2.08 -22.50 -5.41
C GLU A 18 0.69 -22.26 -6.03
N ILE A 19 0.33 -21.00 -6.28
CA ILE A 19 -0.92 -20.64 -6.96
C ILE A 19 -0.93 -21.19 -8.39
N LEU A 20 0.15 -21.02 -9.13
CA LEU A 20 0.27 -21.55 -10.50
C LEU A 20 0.28 -23.08 -10.55
N GLU A 21 0.73 -23.74 -9.49
CA GLU A 21 0.69 -25.20 -9.30
C GLU A 21 -0.68 -25.74 -8.87
N GLY A 22 -1.68 -24.87 -8.67
CA GLY A 22 -3.06 -25.29 -8.40
C GLY A 22 -3.61 -24.89 -7.02
N LYS A 23 -2.97 -24.03 -6.27
CA LYS A 23 -3.56 -23.43 -5.06
C LYS A 23 -4.63 -22.42 -5.46
N HIS A 24 -5.87 -22.66 -5.07
CA HIS A 24 -7.04 -21.88 -5.53
C HIS A 24 -7.54 -20.85 -4.50
N SER A 25 -6.90 -20.72 -3.35
CA SER A 25 -7.30 -19.78 -2.31
C SER A 25 -6.13 -19.26 -1.51
N ILE A 26 -6.29 -18.05 -0.99
CA ILE A 26 -5.34 -17.46 -0.04
C ILE A 26 -5.41 -18.23 1.28
N ASP A 27 -4.27 -18.59 1.81
CA ASP A 27 -4.17 -19.16 3.16
C ASP A 27 -4.28 -18.02 4.19
N GLN A 28 -5.50 -17.82 4.71
CA GLN A 28 -5.77 -16.75 5.65
C GLN A 28 -4.98 -16.88 6.97
N SER A 29 -4.55 -18.09 7.34
CA SER A 29 -3.78 -18.31 8.59
C SER A 29 -2.41 -17.61 8.59
N ILE A 30 -1.85 -17.33 7.42
CA ILE A 30 -0.61 -16.57 7.25
C ILE A 30 -0.81 -15.10 7.69
N TYR A 31 -2.03 -14.59 7.57
CA TYR A 31 -2.34 -13.17 7.73
C TYR A 31 -3.06 -12.83 9.03
N THR A 32 -3.80 -13.78 9.62
CA THR A 32 -4.60 -13.55 10.82
C THR A 32 -4.79 -14.80 11.65
N ASP A 33 -4.96 -14.62 12.96
CA ASP A 33 -5.43 -15.66 13.90
C ASP A 33 -6.92 -15.48 14.24
N ASP A 34 -7.56 -14.42 13.74
CA ASP A 34 -8.96 -14.10 13.99
C ASP A 34 -9.91 -14.86 13.07
N LYS A 35 -11.17 -15.02 13.51
CA LYS A 35 -12.26 -15.59 12.68
C LYS A 35 -12.68 -14.67 11.53
N GLN A 36 -12.50 -13.36 11.70
CA GLN A 36 -12.70 -12.38 10.65
C GLN A 36 -11.40 -12.20 9.90
N PHE A 37 -11.48 -12.03 8.58
CA PHE A 37 -10.26 -11.79 7.79
C PHE A 37 -9.78 -10.35 7.99
N ILE A 38 -9.11 -10.14 9.11
CA ILE A 38 -8.41 -8.89 9.45
C ILE A 38 -6.92 -9.18 9.44
N ILE A 39 -6.21 -8.65 8.45
CA ILE A 39 -4.77 -8.83 8.33
C ILE A 39 -4.07 -8.12 9.49
N ASP A 40 -3.35 -8.90 10.30
CA ASP A 40 -2.61 -8.35 11.44
C ASP A 40 -1.20 -7.95 11.04
N SER A 41 -0.87 -6.68 11.25
CA SER A 41 0.48 -6.15 11.03
C SER A 41 1.57 -6.95 11.74
N LYS A 42 1.27 -7.61 12.87
CA LYS A 42 2.21 -8.46 13.60
C LYS A 42 2.61 -9.71 12.84
N LYS A 43 1.78 -10.19 11.91
CA LYS A 43 2.11 -11.32 11.04
C LYS A 43 3.06 -10.94 9.90
N ILE A 44 3.11 -9.64 9.57
CA ILE A 44 3.84 -9.13 8.40
C ILE A 44 5.08 -8.32 8.80
N LEU A 45 5.00 -7.61 9.92
CA LEU A 45 6.04 -6.73 10.44
C LEU A 45 6.76 -7.38 11.62
N ALA A 46 8.09 -7.39 11.61
CA ALA A 46 8.87 -7.81 12.76
C ALA A 46 8.64 -6.87 13.97
N ASP A 47 9.01 -7.33 15.16
CA ASP A 47 8.91 -6.53 16.38
C ASP A 47 9.71 -5.24 16.24
N GLY A 48 9.05 -4.10 16.54
CA GLY A 48 9.63 -2.77 16.39
C GLY A 48 9.72 -2.24 14.96
N GLN A 49 9.40 -3.04 13.95
CA GLN A 49 9.33 -2.60 12.56
C GLN A 49 8.04 -1.80 12.33
N LEU A 50 8.17 -0.60 11.74
CA LEU A 50 7.02 0.28 11.46
C LEU A 50 6.54 0.19 10.01
N ILE A 51 7.39 -0.30 9.10
CA ILE A 51 7.13 -0.34 7.66
C ILE A 51 7.59 -1.68 7.12
N ASN A 52 6.75 -2.30 6.30
CA ASN A 52 7.14 -3.36 5.39
C ASN A 52 6.67 -3.02 3.98
N ILE A 53 7.45 -3.41 2.99
CA ILE A 53 7.15 -3.15 1.59
C ILE A 53 7.37 -4.47 0.84
N ARG A 54 6.33 -4.90 0.13
CA ARG A 54 6.34 -6.18 -0.59
C ARG A 54 5.62 -6.07 -1.92
N LYS A 55 5.95 -6.98 -2.84
CA LYS A 55 5.16 -7.16 -4.05
C LYS A 55 3.82 -7.81 -3.68
N HIS A 56 2.72 -7.31 -4.26
CA HIS A 56 1.40 -7.95 -4.17
C HIS A 56 1.41 -9.30 -4.90
N THR A 57 0.71 -10.28 -4.34
CA THR A 57 0.61 -11.64 -4.90
C THR A 57 -0.28 -11.64 -6.14
N ARG A 58 0.27 -12.10 -7.26
CA ARG A 58 -0.43 -12.19 -8.55
C ARG A 58 -1.23 -13.49 -8.69
N PHE A 59 -2.03 -13.59 -9.75
CA PHE A 59 -2.72 -14.80 -10.25
C PHE A 59 -3.91 -15.27 -9.41
N ILE A 60 -4.25 -14.61 -8.34
CA ILE A 60 -5.36 -14.96 -7.45
C ILE A 60 -6.12 -13.71 -7.03
N GLU A 61 -7.42 -13.86 -6.75
CA GLU A 61 -8.21 -12.83 -6.08
C GLU A 61 -7.85 -12.80 -4.60
N PHE A 62 -7.68 -11.61 -4.05
CA PHE A 62 -7.51 -11.43 -2.63
C PHE A 62 -8.88 -11.07 -2.02
N PRO A 63 -9.48 -11.95 -1.21
CA PRO A 63 -10.86 -11.82 -0.79
C PRO A 63 -11.08 -10.62 0.15
N ALA A 64 -12.34 -10.26 0.37
CA ALA A 64 -12.73 -9.16 1.24
C ALA A 64 -12.07 -9.24 2.61
N HIS A 65 -11.31 -8.24 2.95
CA HIS A 65 -10.54 -8.16 4.19
C HIS A 65 -10.44 -6.74 4.72
N LYS A 66 -10.01 -6.64 5.97
CA LYS A 66 -9.53 -5.42 6.62
C LYS A 66 -8.09 -5.61 7.06
N HIS A 67 -7.49 -4.56 7.53
CA HIS A 67 -6.15 -4.60 8.12
C HIS A 67 -6.06 -3.61 9.31
N ASN A 68 -5.12 -3.83 10.23
CA ASN A 68 -4.89 -2.95 11.39
C ASN A 68 -3.75 -1.93 11.17
N TYR A 69 -3.43 -1.65 9.91
CA TYR A 69 -2.37 -0.75 9.48
C TYR A 69 -2.87 0.21 8.39
N ILE A 70 -2.03 1.14 7.98
CA ILE A 70 -2.25 1.93 6.76
C ILE A 70 -1.57 1.18 5.62
N GLU A 71 -2.34 0.88 4.59
CA GLU A 71 -1.82 0.32 3.35
C GLU A 71 -1.79 1.38 2.27
N PHE A 72 -0.71 1.44 1.48
CA PHE A 72 -0.81 2.06 0.19
C PHE A 72 -0.27 1.16 -0.90
N ASN A 73 -0.98 1.12 -2.03
CA ASN A 73 -0.65 0.32 -3.18
C ASN A 73 -0.20 1.22 -4.31
N TYR A 74 0.97 0.94 -4.85
CA TYR A 74 1.55 1.59 -6.00
C TYR A 74 1.59 0.63 -7.19
N VAL A 75 0.99 1.01 -8.31
CA VAL A 75 1.08 0.24 -9.55
C VAL A 75 2.37 0.60 -10.26
N TYR A 76 3.38 -0.27 -10.12
CA TYR A 76 4.66 -0.08 -10.79
C TYR A 76 4.57 -0.38 -12.29
N LYS A 77 3.82 -1.43 -12.67
CA LYS A 77 3.56 -1.84 -14.06
C LYS A 77 2.17 -2.45 -14.17
N GLY A 78 1.48 -2.24 -15.29
CA GLY A 78 0.17 -2.81 -15.55
C GLY A 78 -0.96 -2.09 -14.79
N LYS A 79 -1.80 -2.83 -14.09
CA LYS A 79 -2.96 -2.27 -13.37
C LYS A 79 -3.30 -3.04 -12.10
N LEU A 80 -4.08 -2.39 -11.23
CA LEU A 80 -4.68 -2.97 -10.03
C LEU A 80 -6.17 -2.64 -10.00
N THR A 81 -7.02 -3.62 -9.73
CA THR A 81 -8.44 -3.40 -9.50
C THR A 81 -8.78 -3.68 -8.04
N GLU A 82 -9.11 -2.65 -7.30
CA GLU A 82 -9.64 -2.68 -5.95
C GLU A 82 -11.16 -2.67 -5.98
N VAL A 83 -11.80 -3.46 -5.11
CA VAL A 83 -13.26 -3.41 -4.90
C VAL A 83 -13.53 -2.86 -3.51
N ILE A 84 -14.03 -1.63 -3.43
CA ILE A 84 -14.29 -0.91 -2.20
C ILE A 84 -15.75 -0.46 -2.18
N HIS A 85 -16.49 -0.83 -1.12
CA HIS A 85 -17.92 -0.51 -1.00
C HIS A 85 -18.73 -0.94 -2.26
N ASN A 86 -18.44 -2.13 -2.78
CA ASN A 86 -19.03 -2.68 -4.01
C ASN A 86 -18.78 -1.85 -5.29
N LYS A 87 -17.75 -0.99 -5.28
CA LYS A 87 -17.32 -0.22 -6.45
C LYS A 87 -15.92 -0.65 -6.85
N LYS A 88 -15.74 -0.91 -8.14
CA LYS A 88 -14.42 -1.17 -8.71
C LYS A 88 -13.68 0.15 -8.91
N ILE A 89 -12.43 0.17 -8.46
CA ILE A 89 -11.49 1.27 -8.65
C ILE A 89 -10.30 0.66 -9.38
N GLU A 90 -10.14 1.02 -10.63
CA GLU A 90 -9.00 0.58 -11.44
C GLU A 90 -7.89 1.63 -11.39
N LEU A 91 -6.75 1.22 -10.87
CA LEU A 91 -5.51 2.00 -10.87
C LEU A 91 -4.66 1.58 -12.07
N GLN A 92 -4.07 2.57 -12.72
CA GLN A 92 -3.14 2.40 -13.82
C GLN A 92 -1.68 2.53 -13.35
N GLU A 93 -0.75 2.14 -14.20
CA GLU A 93 0.68 2.31 -13.98
C GLU A 93 1.01 3.74 -13.51
N GLY A 94 1.81 3.85 -12.46
CA GLY A 94 2.21 5.12 -11.84
C GLY A 94 1.20 5.69 -10.84
N GLU A 95 0.06 5.07 -10.63
CA GLU A 95 -0.98 5.54 -9.70
C GLU A 95 -0.86 4.90 -8.32
N ILE A 96 -1.41 5.58 -7.31
CA ILE A 96 -1.33 5.19 -5.90
C ILE A 96 -2.71 5.25 -5.25
N ILE A 97 -3.02 4.26 -4.40
CA ILE A 97 -4.16 4.32 -3.49
C ILE A 97 -3.69 4.11 -2.05
N PHE A 98 -4.17 4.95 -1.13
CA PHE A 98 -4.02 4.80 0.31
C PHE A 98 -5.31 4.26 0.90
N LEU A 99 -5.20 3.25 1.75
CA LEU A 99 -6.29 2.60 2.45
C LEU A 99 -6.07 2.71 3.96
N ASN A 100 -7.06 3.17 4.69
CA ASN A 100 -6.97 3.21 6.15
C ASN A 100 -7.36 1.84 6.77
N LYS A 101 -7.03 1.64 8.05
CA LYS A 101 -7.25 0.38 8.77
C LYS A 101 -8.70 -0.09 8.86
N ASP A 102 -9.68 0.81 8.67
CA ASP A 102 -11.10 0.50 8.86
C ASP A 102 -11.80 0.10 7.55
N ILE A 103 -11.12 0.25 6.42
CA ILE A 103 -11.68 -0.05 5.10
C ILE A 103 -11.77 -1.56 4.88
N THR A 104 -12.90 -2.00 4.32
CA THR A 104 -13.01 -3.35 3.75
C THR A 104 -12.83 -3.25 2.26
N HIS A 105 -11.89 -4.02 1.73
CA HIS A 105 -11.59 -4.06 0.31
C HIS A 105 -11.27 -5.47 -0.16
N GLU A 106 -11.39 -5.67 -1.46
CA GLU A 106 -11.01 -6.88 -2.19
C GLU A 106 -10.09 -6.46 -3.33
N ILE A 107 -9.21 -7.36 -3.74
CA ILE A 107 -8.35 -7.12 -4.90
C ILE A 107 -8.66 -8.19 -5.95
N GLU A 108 -9.04 -7.75 -7.15
CA GLU A 108 -9.25 -8.66 -8.25
C GLU A 108 -7.93 -9.31 -8.69
N LYS A 109 -8.05 -10.47 -9.30
CA LYS A 109 -6.91 -11.22 -9.81
C LYS A 109 -6.07 -10.37 -10.76
N SER A 110 -4.81 -10.20 -10.43
CA SER A 110 -3.82 -9.55 -11.30
C SER A 110 -3.13 -10.56 -12.23
N SER A 111 -2.61 -10.07 -13.35
CA SER A 111 -1.93 -10.85 -14.38
C SER A 111 -0.41 -10.95 -14.13
N GLU A 112 0.28 -11.67 -15.00
CA GLU A 112 1.74 -11.79 -14.96
C GLU A 112 2.45 -10.44 -15.13
N ASP A 113 1.88 -9.54 -15.93
CA ASP A 113 2.43 -8.21 -16.21
C ASP A 113 2.12 -7.16 -15.16
N ASP A 114 1.22 -7.45 -14.21
CA ASP A 114 0.83 -6.50 -13.18
C ASP A 114 1.80 -6.58 -12.00
N ILE A 115 2.54 -5.51 -11.76
CA ILE A 115 3.48 -5.39 -10.63
C ILE A 115 2.98 -4.30 -9.70
N ILE A 116 2.48 -4.71 -8.56
CA ILE A 116 1.98 -3.82 -7.53
C ILE A 116 2.89 -3.91 -6.30
N ILE A 117 3.24 -2.77 -5.76
CA ILE A 117 4.05 -2.66 -4.55
C ILE A 117 3.16 -2.22 -3.40
N ASN A 118 2.99 -3.11 -2.41
CA ASN A 118 2.22 -2.84 -1.21
C ASN A 118 3.13 -2.30 -0.13
N PHE A 119 2.78 -1.15 0.41
CA PHE A 119 3.39 -0.55 1.58
C PHE A 119 2.49 -0.77 2.79
N ILE A 120 3.00 -1.47 3.77
CA ILE A 120 2.32 -1.83 5.01
C ILE A 120 2.95 -0.99 6.12
N ILE A 121 2.20 -0.02 6.64
CA ILE A 121 2.75 1.00 7.53
C ILE A 121 1.91 1.06 8.79
N ARG A 122 2.56 0.80 9.94
CA ARG A 122 1.89 1.01 11.23
C ARG A 122 1.54 2.48 11.39
N PRO A 123 0.33 2.81 11.87
CA PRO A 123 -0.11 4.21 12.03
C PRO A 123 0.87 5.06 12.84
N GLU A 124 1.53 4.48 13.84
CA GLU A 124 2.49 5.16 14.71
C GLU A 124 3.71 5.75 13.96
N PHE A 125 3.98 5.24 12.74
CA PHE A 125 5.00 5.82 11.88
C PHE A 125 4.73 7.29 11.56
N PHE A 126 3.45 7.66 11.47
CA PHE A 126 3.04 9.01 11.10
C PHE A 126 2.96 9.98 12.27
N ASP A 127 3.14 9.53 13.52
CA ASP A 127 3.11 10.41 14.71
C ASP A 127 4.07 11.59 14.58
N PHE A 128 5.26 11.35 14.00
CA PHE A 128 6.24 12.41 13.77
C PHE A 128 5.73 13.46 12.76
N ILE A 129 5.11 13.01 11.66
CA ILE A 129 4.58 13.91 10.62
C ILE A 129 3.42 14.73 11.18
N LEU A 130 2.56 14.10 11.99
CA LEU A 130 1.42 14.76 12.60
C LEU A 130 1.86 15.87 13.55
N ASN A 131 2.99 15.71 14.24
CA ASN A 131 3.55 16.72 15.12
C ASN A 131 4.27 17.86 14.37
N LEU A 132 4.65 17.68 13.10
CA LEU A 132 5.30 18.70 12.29
C LEU A 132 4.32 19.58 11.51
N SER A 133 3.09 19.14 11.32
CA SER A 133 2.14 19.83 10.46
C SER A 133 1.21 20.75 11.27
N GLU A 134 1.31 22.05 11.02
CA GLU A 134 0.37 23.05 11.52
C GLU A 134 -0.85 23.23 10.58
N SER A 135 -0.90 22.52 9.47
CA SER A 135 -1.91 22.72 8.44
C SER A 135 -2.99 21.63 8.43
N ASP A 136 -4.23 22.07 8.32
CA ASP A 136 -5.39 21.19 8.10
C ASP A 136 -5.45 20.78 6.62
N ASN A 137 -4.80 19.67 6.27
CA ASN A 137 -4.79 19.14 4.92
C ASN A 137 -5.36 17.71 4.83
N ILE A 138 -5.74 17.28 3.63
CA ILE A 138 -6.49 16.04 3.43
C ILE A 138 -5.70 14.79 3.80
N ILE A 139 -4.39 14.72 3.51
CA ILE A 139 -3.55 13.57 3.90
C ILE A 139 -3.39 13.56 5.43
N PHE A 140 -3.15 14.71 6.03
CA PHE A 140 -3.06 14.86 7.46
C PHE A 140 -4.35 14.39 8.15
N ASN A 141 -5.51 14.84 7.67
CA ASN A 141 -6.82 14.40 8.18
C ASN A 141 -7.06 12.90 7.99
N PHE A 142 -6.64 12.33 6.85
CA PHE A 142 -6.70 10.89 6.60
C PHE A 142 -5.83 10.10 7.58
N LEU A 143 -4.59 10.55 7.80
CA LEU A 143 -3.67 9.93 8.75
C LEU A 143 -4.18 10.06 10.19
N LEU A 144 -4.66 11.24 10.60
CA LEU A 144 -5.29 11.45 11.92
C LEU A 144 -6.46 10.49 12.13
N LYS A 145 -7.33 10.36 11.15
CA LYS A 145 -8.45 9.42 11.25
C LYS A 145 -7.97 7.98 11.36
N SER A 146 -6.91 7.61 10.66
CA SER A 146 -6.33 6.26 10.75
C SER A 146 -5.74 5.95 12.12
N LEU A 147 -5.25 6.98 12.85
CA LEU A 147 -4.68 6.84 14.19
C LEU A 147 -5.74 6.87 15.30
N TYR A 148 -6.63 7.85 15.26
CA TYR A 148 -7.40 8.26 16.43
C TYR A 148 -8.91 7.99 16.35
N LEU A 149 -9.47 7.60 15.18
CA LEU A 149 -10.90 7.40 15.08
C LEU A 149 -11.38 6.03 15.58
N ASN A 150 -12.54 6.10 16.26
CA ASN A 150 -13.22 5.01 16.92
C ASN A 150 -13.69 3.89 15.98
N LYS A 151 -13.95 2.71 16.59
CA LYS A 151 -14.45 1.46 15.99
C LYS A 151 -15.68 1.56 15.06
N ASN A 152 -16.30 2.75 14.94
CA ASN A 152 -17.49 2.98 14.12
C ASN A 152 -17.22 3.83 12.86
N SER A 153 -15.95 4.17 12.54
CA SER A 153 -15.65 4.88 11.30
C SER A 153 -15.83 3.96 10.10
N LYS A 154 -16.50 4.45 9.07
CA LYS A 154 -16.46 3.82 7.75
C LYS A 154 -15.04 4.00 7.20
N GLY A 155 -14.47 2.93 6.66
CA GLY A 155 -13.15 3.00 6.04
C GLY A 155 -13.08 4.07 4.94
N GLU A 156 -11.94 4.73 4.85
CA GLU A 156 -11.65 5.78 3.85
C GLU A 156 -10.45 5.38 2.99
N TYR A 157 -10.41 5.89 1.78
CA TYR A 157 -9.25 5.79 0.90
C TYR A 157 -8.94 7.12 0.23
N LEU A 158 -7.68 7.28 -0.19
CA LEU A 158 -7.22 8.39 -1.03
C LEU A 158 -6.61 7.82 -2.30
N TYR A 159 -7.08 8.27 -3.45
CA TYR A 159 -6.60 7.83 -4.75
C TYR A 159 -5.89 8.98 -5.48
N PHE A 160 -4.64 8.72 -5.93
CA PHE A 160 -3.75 9.70 -6.53
C PHE A 160 -3.40 9.30 -7.97
N LYS A 161 -3.83 10.11 -8.94
CA LYS A 161 -3.46 9.98 -10.36
C LYS A 161 -2.17 10.75 -10.62
N VAL A 162 -1.04 10.14 -10.31
CA VAL A 162 0.28 10.79 -10.31
C VAL A 162 1.27 10.15 -11.28
N SER A 163 0.79 9.39 -12.26
CA SER A 163 1.61 8.73 -13.28
C SER A 163 2.53 9.71 -14.05
N ASN A 164 2.11 10.95 -14.23
CA ASN A 164 2.86 11.99 -14.93
C ASN A 164 3.68 12.91 -13.99
N GLU A 165 3.75 12.61 -12.69
CA GLU A 165 4.50 13.39 -11.71
C GLU A 165 5.89 12.79 -11.51
N ASN A 166 6.86 13.19 -12.33
CA ASN A 166 8.20 12.63 -12.36
C ASN A 166 8.87 12.57 -10.98
N ASN A 167 8.74 13.63 -10.17
CA ASN A 167 9.31 13.67 -8.83
C ASN A 167 8.76 12.56 -7.93
N ILE A 168 7.46 12.26 -8.03
CA ILE A 168 6.81 11.21 -7.26
C ILE A 168 7.29 9.84 -7.73
N GLN A 169 7.35 9.63 -9.04
CA GLN A 169 7.84 8.38 -9.62
C GLN A 169 9.30 8.10 -9.22
N GLU A 170 10.16 9.13 -9.25
CA GLU A 170 11.57 9.00 -8.81
C GLU A 170 11.71 8.64 -7.32
N ILE A 171 10.85 9.18 -6.45
CA ILE A 171 10.84 8.82 -5.03
C ILE A 171 10.47 7.34 -4.85
N LEU A 172 9.41 6.89 -5.53
CA LEU A 172 8.95 5.50 -5.49
C LEU A 172 10.01 4.53 -6.02
N GLU A 173 10.68 4.87 -7.12
CA GLU A 173 11.82 4.11 -7.64
C GLU A 173 12.96 4.00 -6.63
N LYS A 174 13.32 5.10 -5.96
CA LYS A 174 14.36 5.09 -4.92
C LYS A 174 13.98 4.17 -3.76
N ILE A 175 12.73 4.19 -3.32
CA ILE A 175 12.24 3.29 -2.28
C ILE A 175 12.38 1.83 -2.71
N ILE A 176 11.99 1.51 -3.94
CA ILE A 176 12.10 0.14 -4.48
C ILE A 176 13.57 -0.31 -4.54
N ILE A 177 14.47 0.56 -4.98
CA ILE A 177 15.91 0.26 -5.00
C ILE A 177 16.42 -0.05 -3.59
N GLU A 178 16.09 0.74 -2.58
CA GLU A 178 16.49 0.50 -1.19
C GLU A 178 15.98 -0.83 -0.61
N ILE A 179 14.88 -1.37 -1.15
CA ILE A 179 14.33 -2.67 -0.75
C ILE A 179 15.14 -3.81 -1.37
N TYR A 180 15.46 -3.71 -2.66
CA TYR A 180 16.12 -4.78 -3.40
C TYR A 180 17.65 -4.75 -3.32
N GLU A 181 18.23 -3.62 -2.91
CA GLU A 181 19.66 -3.43 -2.70
C GLU A 181 19.90 -2.72 -1.35
N PRO A 182 19.55 -3.39 -0.23
CA PRO A 182 19.59 -2.74 1.07
C PRO A 182 21.02 -2.41 1.51
N THR A 183 21.19 -1.22 2.06
CA THR A 183 22.37 -0.74 2.78
C THR A 183 22.10 -0.72 4.28
N MET A 184 23.11 -0.43 5.09
CA MET A 184 22.92 -0.25 6.53
C MET A 184 21.96 0.92 6.87
N MET A 185 21.75 1.85 5.95
CA MET A 185 20.88 3.03 6.14
C MET A 185 19.51 2.90 5.50
N SER A 186 19.21 1.83 4.76
CA SER A 186 17.98 1.68 3.96
C SER A 186 16.71 1.87 4.79
N SER A 187 16.66 1.33 6.01
CA SER A 187 15.50 1.53 6.90
C SER A 187 15.22 3.02 7.19
N THR A 188 16.26 3.81 7.40
CA THR A 188 16.13 5.26 7.63
C THR A 188 15.80 5.98 6.33
N THR A 189 16.48 5.65 5.24
CA THR A 189 16.26 6.23 3.91
C THR A 189 14.82 6.04 3.47
N ILE A 190 14.28 4.82 3.57
CA ILE A 190 12.89 4.50 3.22
C ILE A 190 11.91 5.35 4.03
N LYS A 191 12.12 5.49 5.35
CA LYS A 191 11.26 6.32 6.20
C LYS A 191 11.23 7.78 5.73
N LEU A 192 12.40 8.36 5.45
CA LEU A 192 12.51 9.74 4.96
C LEU A 192 11.85 9.92 3.58
N LEU A 193 12.04 8.95 2.68
CA LEU A 193 11.44 8.97 1.35
C LEU A 193 9.90 8.88 1.42
N ILE A 194 9.34 8.05 2.32
CA ILE A 194 7.88 7.96 2.50
C ILE A 194 7.31 9.27 3.05
N ILE A 195 8.00 9.90 4.01
CA ILE A 195 7.60 11.21 4.53
C ILE A 195 7.61 12.24 3.39
N TYR A 196 8.68 12.27 2.61
CA TYR A 196 8.81 13.20 1.47
C TYR A 196 7.77 12.92 0.38
N LEU A 197 7.47 11.64 0.10
CA LEU A 197 6.38 11.24 -0.80
C LEU A 197 5.03 11.83 -0.36
N CYS A 198 4.68 11.73 0.93
CA CYS A 198 3.44 12.31 1.46
C CYS A 198 3.35 13.82 1.18
N PHE A 199 4.45 14.56 1.38
CA PHE A 199 4.48 16.00 1.07
C PHE A 199 4.34 16.27 -0.44
N GLN A 200 4.99 15.48 -1.30
CA GLN A 200 4.87 15.65 -2.76
C GLN A 200 3.46 15.34 -3.25
N LEU A 201 2.80 14.33 -2.69
CA LEU A 201 1.40 14.01 -2.99
C LEU A 201 0.45 15.16 -2.61
N LEU A 202 0.72 15.85 -1.49
CA LEU A 202 -0.03 17.04 -1.09
C LEU A 202 0.14 18.18 -2.10
N LEU A 203 1.38 18.43 -2.53
CA LEU A 203 1.70 19.50 -3.46
C LEU A 203 1.14 19.23 -4.87
N ALA A 204 1.12 18.00 -5.31
CA ALA A 204 0.62 17.61 -6.62
C ALA A 204 -0.88 17.92 -6.79
N GLY A 205 -1.65 18.05 -5.70
CA GLY A 205 -3.04 18.51 -5.71
C GLY A 205 -4.03 17.68 -6.54
N LYS A 206 -3.56 16.56 -7.12
CA LYS A 206 -4.33 15.72 -8.06
C LYS A 206 -5.07 14.61 -7.33
N LEU A 207 -5.82 14.99 -6.31
CA LEU A 207 -6.64 14.10 -5.52
C LEU A 207 -7.97 13.84 -6.22
N ASN A 208 -8.21 12.61 -6.59
CA ASN A 208 -9.57 12.10 -6.71
C ASN A 208 -9.96 11.47 -5.37
N ALA A 209 -10.12 12.31 -4.35
CA ALA A 209 -10.68 11.89 -3.09
C ALA A 209 -12.19 11.61 -3.29
N SER A 210 -12.57 10.38 -3.49
CA SER A 210 -13.97 9.99 -3.51
C SER A 210 -14.20 8.78 -2.63
N GLY A 211 -14.28 9.03 -1.37
CA GLY A 211 -14.71 8.09 -0.33
C GLY A 211 -15.62 8.77 0.68
N ARG A 212 -16.09 9.97 0.41
CA ARG A 212 -17.17 10.56 1.21
C ARG A 212 -18.51 10.07 0.64
N ASN A 213 -19.06 9.03 1.27
CA ASN A 213 -20.49 8.78 1.15
C ASN A 213 -21.22 9.93 1.84
N ASN A 214 -21.89 10.80 1.05
CA ASN A 214 -22.99 11.62 1.54
C ASN A 214 -24.11 10.71 2.06
#